data_370efa471e0262479399d84c3b682c56
#
_entry.id   370efa471e0262479399d84c3b682c56
#
_cell.length_a   1.000
_cell.length_b   1.000
_cell.length_c   1.000
_cell.angle_alpha   90.00
_cell.angle_beta   90.00
_cell.angle_gamma   90.00
#
_symmetry.space_group_name_H-M   'P 1'
#
loop_
_entity.id
_entity.type
_entity.pdbx_description
1 polymer ?
#
loop_
_entity_poly.entity_id
_entity_poly.type
_entity_poly.pdbx_seq_one_letter_code
_entity_poly.pdbx_strand_id
1 'polypeptide(L)'
;MTPEQMATDEIHELASLYSLGLLEPELATAFEKHLESGCPVCEAELRSFTETAAQIAESIEQVAPPPGLREKLLQRLPTERMICRTDQLDWQPLPFPGITAKRLFMDPVSGDITTLVRMSPGSTYPAHHHAGIEHLYMLEGDLAFRDHTLYAGDYEVSVPASDHPPVTTKNGCLVLILHHEQDRLYANA
;
A
#
# COMPACT_ATOMS: atom_id res chain seq x y z
N MET A 1 -1.41 -39.64 12.10
CA MET A 1 -2.44 -38.90 11.36
C MET A 1 -1.73 -37.81 10.62
N THR A 2 -1.82 -37.74 9.32
CA THR A 2 -1.10 -36.69 8.57
C THR A 2 -1.92 -35.38 8.64
N PRO A 3 -1.28 -34.19 8.57
CA PRO A 3 -1.97 -32.91 8.63
C PRO A 3 -3.13 -32.76 7.61
N GLU A 4 -3.06 -33.46 6.49
CA GLU A 4 -4.10 -33.47 5.44
C GLU A 4 -5.39 -34.25 5.82
N GLN A 5 -5.37 -34.97 6.94
CA GLN A 5 -6.49 -35.79 7.41
C GLN A 5 -7.17 -35.23 8.67
N MET A 6 -6.76 -34.05 9.12
CA MET A 6 -7.38 -33.39 10.28
C MET A 6 -8.76 -32.86 9.90
N ALA A 7 -9.75 -33.12 10.78
CA ALA A 7 -11.05 -32.47 10.66
C ALA A 7 -10.93 -30.96 10.90
N THR A 8 -11.85 -30.17 10.34
CA THR A 8 -11.84 -28.70 10.48
C THR A 8 -11.80 -28.26 11.94
N ASP A 9 -12.52 -28.96 12.83
CA ASP A 9 -12.55 -28.66 14.26
C ASP A 9 -11.21 -28.89 14.94
N GLU A 10 -10.46 -29.92 14.53
CA GLU A 10 -9.12 -30.21 15.07
C GLU A 10 -8.09 -29.15 14.66
N ILE A 11 -8.22 -28.59 13.45
CA ILE A 11 -7.35 -27.50 12.99
C ILE A 11 -7.62 -26.22 13.79
N HIS A 12 -8.88 -25.91 14.12
CA HIS A 12 -9.23 -24.74 14.91
C HIS A 12 -8.60 -24.76 16.31
N GLU A 13 -8.45 -25.94 16.94
CA GLU A 13 -7.81 -26.06 18.24
C GLU A 13 -6.31 -25.70 18.25
N LEU A 14 -5.67 -25.61 17.07
CA LEU A 14 -4.24 -25.30 16.97
C LEU A 14 -3.93 -23.81 17.16
N ALA A 15 -4.90 -22.91 17.07
CA ALA A 15 -4.69 -21.46 17.10
C ALA A 15 -3.98 -20.98 18.38
N SER A 16 -4.29 -21.57 19.54
CA SER A 16 -3.66 -21.23 20.82
C SER A 16 -2.19 -21.63 20.87
N LEU A 17 -1.85 -22.84 20.43
CA LEU A 17 -0.47 -23.32 20.40
C LEU A 17 0.36 -22.60 19.32
N TYR A 18 -0.27 -22.29 18.18
CA TYR A 18 0.37 -21.51 17.11
C TYR A 18 0.75 -20.11 17.59
N SER A 19 -0.16 -19.43 18.29
CA SER A 19 0.08 -18.07 18.81
C SER A 19 1.29 -18.01 19.79
N LEU A 20 1.62 -19.11 20.44
CA LEU A 20 2.74 -19.24 21.36
C LEU A 20 4.00 -19.83 20.70
N GLY A 21 3.95 -20.18 19.43
CA GLY A 21 5.07 -20.82 18.72
C GLY A 21 5.38 -22.24 19.20
N LEU A 22 4.38 -22.96 19.72
CA LEU A 22 4.53 -24.28 20.33
C LEU A 22 4.11 -25.45 19.43
N LEU A 23 3.69 -25.17 18.18
CA LEU A 23 3.39 -26.21 17.23
C LEU A 23 4.64 -26.83 16.63
N GLU A 24 4.58 -28.15 16.42
CA GLU A 24 5.57 -28.83 15.59
C GLU A 24 5.52 -28.30 14.15
N PRO A 25 6.65 -28.27 13.41
CA PRO A 25 6.76 -27.64 12.09
C PRO A 25 5.69 -28.10 11.08
N GLU A 26 5.35 -29.39 11.07
CA GLU A 26 4.36 -29.95 10.14
C GLU A 26 2.95 -29.44 10.46
N LEU A 27 2.60 -29.31 11.74
CA LEU A 27 1.29 -28.78 12.17
C LEU A 27 1.23 -27.27 11.97
N ALA A 28 2.32 -26.54 12.19
CA ALA A 28 2.40 -25.12 11.93
C ALA A 28 2.14 -24.84 10.43
N THR A 29 2.82 -25.56 9.54
CA THR A 29 2.62 -25.43 8.09
C THR A 29 1.17 -25.75 7.67
N ALA A 30 0.56 -26.78 8.27
CA ALA A 30 -0.84 -27.12 7.99
C ALA A 30 -1.80 -26.02 8.45
N PHE A 31 -1.54 -25.44 9.61
CA PHE A 31 -2.34 -24.33 10.15
C PHE A 31 -2.19 -23.06 9.31
N GLU A 32 -0.96 -22.71 8.89
CA GLU A 32 -0.69 -21.58 7.99
C GLU A 32 -1.45 -21.72 6.67
N LYS A 33 -1.40 -22.90 6.05
CA LYS A 33 -2.16 -23.18 4.83
C LYS A 33 -3.67 -23.05 5.04
N HIS A 34 -4.17 -23.43 6.22
CA HIS A 34 -5.57 -23.23 6.57
C HIS A 34 -5.92 -21.74 6.73
N LEU A 35 -5.05 -20.94 7.34
CA LEU A 35 -5.22 -19.48 7.43
C LEU A 35 -5.25 -18.83 6.05
N GLU A 36 -4.38 -19.26 5.12
CA GLU A 36 -4.37 -18.78 3.72
C GLU A 36 -5.70 -19.01 3.00
N SER A 37 -6.48 -20.01 3.43
CA SER A 37 -7.83 -20.25 2.91
C SER A 37 -8.88 -19.23 3.39
N GLY A 38 -8.52 -18.33 4.30
CA GLY A 38 -9.37 -17.26 4.81
C GLY A 38 -10.41 -17.72 5.84
N CYS A 39 -10.05 -18.63 6.74
CA CYS A 39 -10.96 -19.09 7.80
C CYS A 39 -11.19 -18.00 8.87
N PRO A 40 -12.40 -17.39 8.95
CA PRO A 40 -12.65 -16.28 9.87
C PRO A 40 -12.61 -16.69 11.35
N VAL A 41 -12.85 -17.96 11.64
CA VAL A 41 -12.79 -18.50 13.01
C VAL A 41 -11.34 -18.53 13.50
N CYS A 42 -10.45 -19.15 12.73
CA CYS A 42 -9.02 -19.20 13.08
C CYS A 42 -8.36 -17.83 13.12
N GLU A 43 -8.73 -16.93 12.22
CA GLU A 43 -8.22 -15.54 12.25
C GLU A 43 -8.63 -14.79 13.50
N ALA A 44 -9.90 -14.94 13.94
CA ALA A 44 -10.41 -14.31 15.15
C ALA A 44 -9.76 -14.90 16.42
N GLU A 45 -9.66 -16.22 16.50
CA GLU A 45 -9.04 -16.92 17.64
C GLU A 45 -7.54 -16.59 17.74
N LEU A 46 -6.81 -16.65 16.62
CA LEU A 46 -5.39 -16.32 16.59
C LEU A 46 -5.14 -14.88 17.08
N ARG A 47 -5.97 -13.93 16.65
CA ARG A 47 -5.90 -12.54 17.12
C ARG A 47 -6.11 -12.46 18.63
N SER A 48 -7.15 -13.10 19.15
CA SER A 48 -7.46 -13.12 20.59
C SER A 48 -6.34 -13.73 21.43
N PHE A 49 -5.79 -14.88 21.00
CA PHE A 49 -4.69 -15.51 21.72
C PHE A 49 -3.39 -14.69 21.64
N THR A 50 -3.11 -14.07 20.50
CA THR A 50 -1.94 -13.20 20.33
C THR A 50 -2.04 -11.96 21.23
N GLU A 51 -3.21 -11.34 21.32
CA GLU A 51 -3.47 -10.20 22.23
C GLU A 51 -3.28 -10.63 23.70
N THR A 52 -3.80 -11.80 24.08
CA THR A 52 -3.63 -12.33 25.43
C THR A 52 -2.17 -12.62 25.76
N ALA A 53 -1.43 -13.25 24.84
CA ALA A 53 0.00 -13.52 25.00
C ALA A 53 0.81 -12.22 25.14
N ALA A 54 0.46 -11.18 24.37
CA ALA A 54 1.09 -9.86 24.48
C ALA A 54 0.86 -9.23 25.87
N GLN A 55 -0.37 -9.30 26.40
CA GLN A 55 -0.68 -8.79 27.74
C GLN A 55 0.10 -9.54 28.86
N ILE A 56 0.29 -10.85 28.71
CA ILE A 56 1.12 -11.63 29.63
C ILE A 56 2.57 -11.15 29.54
N ALA A 57 3.10 -10.93 28.35
CA ALA A 57 4.46 -10.45 28.14
C ALA A 57 4.68 -9.03 28.72
N GLU A 58 3.66 -8.16 28.72
CA GLU A 58 3.72 -6.84 29.35
C GLU A 58 3.79 -6.91 30.89
N SER A 59 3.34 -8.01 31.50
CA SER A 59 3.34 -8.18 32.97
C SER A 59 4.71 -8.56 33.54
N ILE A 60 5.67 -8.96 32.71
CA ILE A 60 7.02 -9.28 33.15
C ILE A 60 7.90 -8.04 33.24
N GLU A 61 8.95 -8.10 34.06
CA GLU A 61 9.92 -7.02 34.18
C GLU A 61 10.56 -6.70 32.82
N GLN A 62 10.46 -5.43 32.41
CA GLN A 62 11.01 -4.96 31.16
C GLN A 62 12.51 -4.89 31.22
N VAL A 63 13.19 -5.64 30.36
CA VAL A 63 14.65 -5.63 30.23
C VAL A 63 15.06 -4.69 29.10
N ALA A 64 15.93 -3.73 29.42
CA ALA A 64 16.45 -2.82 28.40
C ALA A 64 17.22 -3.62 27.33
N PRO A 65 16.98 -3.35 26.05
CA PRO A 65 17.69 -4.01 24.97
C PRO A 65 19.18 -3.70 25.03
N PRO A 66 20.06 -4.61 24.59
CA PRO A 66 21.49 -4.35 24.52
C PRO A 66 21.81 -3.07 23.72
N PRO A 67 22.82 -2.28 24.14
CA PRO A 67 23.27 -1.12 23.37
C PRO A 67 23.60 -1.50 21.92
N GLY A 68 23.16 -0.70 20.96
CA GLY A 68 23.39 -0.91 19.54
C GLY A 68 22.49 -1.97 18.86
N LEU A 69 21.51 -2.57 19.59
CA LEU A 69 20.57 -3.52 18.98
C LEU A 69 19.72 -2.84 17.88
N ARG A 70 19.27 -1.62 18.12
CA ARG A 70 18.49 -0.85 17.14
C ARG A 70 19.26 -0.67 15.83
N GLU A 71 20.53 -0.26 15.94
CA GLU A 71 21.41 -0.06 14.80
C GLU A 71 21.66 -1.38 14.03
N LYS A 72 21.88 -2.49 14.77
CA LYS A 72 22.02 -3.82 14.17
C LYS A 72 20.76 -4.29 13.46
N LEU A 73 19.57 -4.00 14.01
CA LEU A 73 18.30 -4.33 13.36
C LEU A 73 18.09 -3.48 12.12
N LEU A 74 18.36 -2.18 12.18
CA LEU A 74 18.27 -1.28 11.03
C LEU A 74 19.25 -1.66 9.91
N GLN A 75 20.45 -2.17 10.24
CA GLN A 75 21.42 -2.68 9.25
C GLN A 75 20.96 -3.98 8.57
N ARG A 76 20.05 -4.73 9.17
CA ARG A 76 19.47 -5.96 8.59
C ARG A 76 18.27 -5.70 7.71
N LEU A 77 17.70 -4.49 7.78
CA LEU A 77 16.67 -4.11 6.82
C LEU A 77 17.31 -4.06 5.43
N PRO A 78 16.69 -4.66 4.42
CA PRO A 78 17.20 -4.56 3.06
C PRO A 78 17.30 -3.07 2.71
N THR A 79 18.53 -2.59 2.54
CA THR A 79 18.80 -1.24 2.03
C THR A 79 18.80 -1.29 0.50
N GLU A 80 17.84 -1.96 -0.08
CA GLU A 80 17.67 -1.93 -1.52
C GLU A 80 17.19 -0.55 -1.92
N ARG A 81 18.16 0.25 -2.33
CA ARG A 81 17.86 1.53 -2.97
C ARG A 81 17.41 1.25 -4.39
N MET A 82 16.19 1.59 -4.68
CA MET A 82 15.74 1.67 -6.06
C MET A 82 16.11 3.06 -6.60
N ILE A 83 16.90 3.08 -7.67
CA ILE A 83 17.15 4.29 -8.45
C ILE A 83 16.37 4.15 -9.74
N CYS A 84 15.35 4.98 -9.91
CA CYS A 84 14.60 5.10 -11.14
C CYS A 84 15.16 6.27 -11.96
N ARG A 85 15.67 5.97 -13.17
CA ARG A 85 16.13 6.99 -14.11
C ARG A 85 15.01 7.29 -15.09
N THR A 86 14.39 8.44 -14.94
CA THR A 86 13.18 8.79 -15.69
C THR A 86 13.41 9.00 -17.17
N ASP A 87 14.65 9.31 -17.59
CA ASP A 87 15.07 9.38 -18.99
C ASP A 87 15.15 8.01 -19.69
N GLN A 88 15.27 6.93 -18.91
CA GLN A 88 15.30 5.55 -19.40
C GLN A 88 13.89 4.89 -19.44
N LEU A 89 12.85 5.58 -18.96
CA LEU A 89 11.47 5.09 -19.00
C LEU A 89 10.74 5.68 -20.19
N ASP A 90 9.98 4.84 -20.88
CA ASP A 90 9.08 5.28 -21.94
C ASP A 90 7.78 5.88 -21.37
N TRP A 91 7.29 6.94 -22.02
CA TRP A 91 5.97 7.49 -21.76
C TRP A 91 4.89 6.53 -22.27
N GLN A 92 4.05 6.05 -21.37
CA GLN A 92 2.93 5.19 -21.70
C GLN A 92 1.65 6.04 -21.87
N PRO A 93 0.92 5.90 -22.98
CA PRO A 93 -0.34 6.62 -23.15
C PRO A 93 -1.38 6.10 -22.15
N LEU A 94 -2.10 7.01 -21.50
CA LEU A 94 -3.29 6.69 -20.73
C LEU A 94 -4.52 6.65 -21.65
N PRO A 95 -5.65 6.03 -21.24
CA PRO A 95 -6.85 5.95 -22.05
C PRO A 95 -7.59 7.31 -22.21
N PHE A 96 -6.88 8.41 -21.93
CA PHE A 96 -7.38 9.78 -22.03
C PHE A 96 -6.55 10.56 -23.05
N PRO A 97 -7.19 11.25 -24.01
CA PRO A 97 -6.49 11.95 -25.07
C PRO A 97 -5.48 12.98 -24.53
N GLY A 98 -4.25 12.92 -25.02
CA GLY A 98 -3.20 13.87 -24.66
C GLY A 98 -2.56 13.65 -23.29
N ILE A 99 -2.83 12.53 -22.62
CA ILE A 99 -2.25 12.22 -21.33
C ILE A 99 -1.33 10.99 -21.43
N THR A 100 -0.11 11.13 -20.91
CA THR A 100 0.88 10.06 -20.84
C THR A 100 1.47 9.99 -19.44
N ALA A 101 1.93 8.81 -19.03
CA ALA A 101 2.49 8.59 -17.71
C ALA A 101 3.77 7.75 -17.75
N LYS A 102 4.62 7.96 -16.74
CA LYS A 102 5.75 7.09 -16.39
C LYS A 102 5.58 6.63 -14.95
N ARG A 103 5.33 5.35 -14.74
CA ARG A 103 5.31 4.79 -13.39
C ARG A 103 6.74 4.65 -12.88
N LEU A 104 7.09 5.38 -11.82
CA LEU A 104 8.42 5.39 -11.23
C LEU A 104 8.61 4.28 -10.22
N PHE A 105 7.58 4.02 -9.41
CA PHE A 105 7.60 3.00 -8.38
C PHE A 105 6.17 2.55 -8.06
N MET A 106 6.06 1.32 -7.61
CA MET A 106 4.84 0.76 -7.01
C MET A 106 5.26 -0.07 -5.81
N ASP A 107 4.72 0.26 -4.64
CA ASP A 107 4.92 -0.53 -3.44
C ASP A 107 4.00 -1.77 -3.50
N PRO A 108 4.56 -2.99 -3.54
CA PRO A 108 3.75 -4.21 -3.64
C PRO A 108 3.01 -4.56 -2.35
N VAL A 109 3.33 -3.89 -1.22
CA VAL A 109 2.71 -4.14 0.07
C VAL A 109 1.58 -3.16 0.34
N SER A 110 1.84 -1.86 0.18
CA SER A 110 0.82 -0.82 0.41
C SER A 110 -0.08 -0.59 -0.81
N GLY A 111 0.38 -0.87 -2.03
CA GLY A 111 -0.32 -0.52 -3.26
C GLY A 111 -0.13 0.94 -3.67
N ASP A 112 0.76 1.68 -3.00
CA ASP A 112 1.07 3.07 -3.36
C ASP A 112 1.92 3.14 -4.63
N ILE A 113 1.57 4.07 -5.50
CA ILE A 113 2.22 4.24 -6.80
C ILE A 113 2.77 5.66 -6.91
N THR A 114 4.02 5.78 -7.36
CA THR A 114 4.62 7.06 -7.73
C THR A 114 4.67 7.17 -9.25
N THR A 115 4.05 8.19 -9.80
CA THR A 115 3.88 8.38 -11.25
C THR A 115 4.21 9.80 -11.66
N LEU A 116 4.95 9.96 -12.78
CA LEU A 116 4.99 11.21 -13.52
C LEU A 116 3.88 11.21 -14.56
N VAL A 117 3.05 12.24 -14.56
CA VAL A 117 1.98 12.42 -15.54
C VAL A 117 2.27 13.67 -16.36
N ARG A 118 2.19 13.53 -17.68
CA ARG A 118 2.27 14.64 -18.62
C ARG A 118 0.94 14.79 -19.32
N MET A 119 0.42 16.00 -19.31
CA MET A 119 -0.80 16.37 -19.99
C MET A 119 -0.50 17.40 -21.08
N SER A 120 -1.00 17.16 -22.29
CA SER A 120 -0.92 18.12 -23.40
C SER A 120 -1.86 19.30 -23.16
N PRO A 121 -1.61 20.48 -23.76
CA PRO A 121 -2.53 21.59 -23.68
C PRO A 121 -3.97 21.23 -24.06
N GLY A 122 -4.93 21.61 -23.23
CA GLY A 122 -6.35 21.31 -23.40
C GLY A 122 -6.80 19.91 -23.00
N SER A 123 -5.91 19.08 -22.46
CA SER A 123 -6.28 17.75 -21.95
C SER A 123 -7.06 17.82 -20.65
N THR A 124 -7.90 16.80 -20.44
CA THR A 124 -8.73 16.65 -19.23
C THR A 124 -8.52 15.26 -18.66
N TYR A 125 -8.20 15.17 -17.35
CA TYR A 125 -8.21 13.93 -16.60
C TYR A 125 -9.59 13.78 -15.92
N PRO A 126 -10.22 12.61 -15.99
CA PRO A 126 -11.59 12.43 -15.48
C PRO A 126 -11.68 12.49 -13.96
N ALA A 127 -12.92 12.67 -13.49
CA ALA A 127 -13.24 12.57 -12.07
C ALA A 127 -12.91 11.17 -11.53
N HIS A 128 -12.42 11.13 -10.29
CA HIS A 128 -12.00 9.87 -9.65
C HIS A 128 -12.15 9.94 -8.13
N HIS A 129 -12.12 8.75 -7.52
CA HIS A 129 -12.19 8.53 -6.09
C HIS A 129 -10.83 8.08 -5.58
N HIS A 130 -10.36 8.68 -4.49
CA HIS A 130 -9.12 8.31 -3.84
C HIS A 130 -9.34 7.20 -2.81
N ALA A 131 -8.76 6.03 -3.05
CA ALA A 131 -8.73 4.93 -2.07
C ALA A 131 -7.71 5.19 -0.95
N GLY A 132 -6.60 5.86 -1.29
CA GLY A 132 -5.53 6.27 -0.39
C GLY A 132 -5.36 7.78 -0.30
N ILE A 133 -4.25 8.21 0.28
CA ILE A 133 -3.81 9.61 0.21
C ILE A 133 -3.22 9.85 -1.17
N GLU A 134 -3.66 10.91 -1.87
CA GLU A 134 -2.98 11.37 -3.07
C GLU A 134 -2.13 12.60 -2.75
N HIS A 135 -0.88 12.58 -3.22
CA HIS A 135 0.02 13.73 -3.20
C HIS A 135 0.30 14.15 -4.63
N LEU A 136 0.13 15.42 -4.90
CA LEU A 136 0.36 16.02 -6.21
C LEU A 136 1.37 17.15 -6.07
N TYR A 137 2.46 17.09 -6.85
CA TYR A 137 3.45 18.17 -6.94
C TYR A 137 3.63 18.61 -8.38
N MET A 138 3.32 19.87 -8.64
CA MET A 138 3.43 20.46 -9.98
C MET A 138 4.87 20.75 -10.32
N LEU A 139 5.40 20.08 -11.36
CA LEU A 139 6.74 20.30 -11.89
C LEU A 139 6.77 21.40 -12.96
N GLU A 140 5.78 21.39 -13.85
CA GLU A 140 5.68 22.33 -14.97
C GLU A 140 4.21 22.62 -15.30
N GLY A 141 3.94 23.83 -15.81
CA GLY A 141 2.65 24.20 -16.40
C GLY A 141 1.59 24.55 -15.38
N ASP A 142 0.33 24.24 -15.74
CA ASP A 142 -0.87 24.54 -14.96
C ASP A 142 -1.81 23.36 -14.90
N LEU A 143 -2.53 23.22 -13.77
CA LEU A 143 -3.58 22.22 -13.58
C LEU A 143 -4.76 22.87 -12.86
N ALA A 144 -5.88 23.01 -13.59
CA ALA A 144 -7.07 23.69 -13.13
C ALA A 144 -8.06 22.68 -12.52
N PHE A 145 -8.45 22.92 -11.30
CA PHE A 145 -9.53 22.31 -10.56
C PHE A 145 -10.80 23.17 -10.67
N ARG A 146 -11.85 22.73 -10.02
CA ARG A 146 -13.13 23.46 -10.06
C ARG A 146 -13.05 24.85 -9.44
N ASP A 147 -12.30 25.00 -8.38
CA ASP A 147 -12.25 26.17 -7.48
C ASP A 147 -10.88 26.85 -7.43
N HIS A 148 -9.84 26.20 -7.94
CA HIS A 148 -8.47 26.74 -7.95
C HIS A 148 -7.65 26.21 -9.12
N THR A 149 -6.42 26.73 -9.27
CA THR A 149 -5.47 26.27 -10.28
C THR A 149 -4.09 26.16 -9.62
N LEU A 150 -3.43 25.04 -9.82
CA LEU A 150 -2.06 24.80 -9.40
C LEU A 150 -1.09 25.15 -10.53
N TYR A 151 0.07 25.67 -10.13
CA TYR A 151 1.18 26.04 -11.02
C TYR A 151 2.46 25.34 -10.58
N ALA A 152 3.50 25.39 -11.41
CA ALA A 152 4.80 24.81 -11.09
C ALA A 152 5.31 25.27 -9.70
N GLY A 153 5.63 24.29 -8.84
CA GLY A 153 6.04 24.51 -7.45
C GLY A 153 4.91 24.31 -6.42
N ASP A 154 3.64 24.26 -6.87
CA ASP A 154 2.51 24.04 -5.95
C ASP A 154 2.39 22.57 -5.58
N TYR A 155 1.86 22.32 -4.39
CA TYR A 155 1.65 21.00 -3.82
C TYR A 155 0.24 20.89 -3.22
N GLU A 156 -0.42 19.79 -3.51
CA GLU A 156 -1.75 19.47 -2.99
C GLU A 156 -1.79 18.05 -2.39
N VAL A 157 -2.65 17.86 -1.40
CA VAL A 157 -2.91 16.57 -0.78
C VAL A 157 -4.41 16.33 -0.77
N SER A 158 -4.84 15.19 -1.32
CA SER A 158 -6.19 14.68 -1.20
C SER A 158 -6.23 13.56 -0.17
N VAL A 159 -7.24 13.60 0.72
CA VAL A 159 -7.39 12.58 1.78
C VAL A 159 -8.10 11.33 1.27
N PRO A 160 -7.92 10.17 1.91
CA PRO A 160 -8.63 8.95 1.56
C PRO A 160 -10.15 9.13 1.58
N ALA A 161 -10.85 8.42 0.72
CA ALA A 161 -12.30 8.47 0.54
C ALA A 161 -12.83 9.85 0.11
N SER A 162 -11.97 10.69 -0.49
CA SER A 162 -12.38 11.94 -1.15
C SER A 162 -12.58 11.72 -2.66
N ASP A 163 -13.33 12.63 -3.26
CA ASP A 163 -13.63 12.63 -4.69
C ASP A 163 -12.95 13.81 -5.37
N HIS A 164 -12.39 13.54 -6.52
CA HIS A 164 -11.75 14.54 -7.34
C HIS A 164 -12.64 14.87 -8.56
N PRO A 165 -13.00 16.15 -8.80
CA PRO A 165 -13.66 16.54 -10.02
C PRO A 165 -12.71 16.40 -11.23
N PRO A 166 -13.21 16.43 -12.47
CA PRO A 166 -12.33 16.48 -13.64
C PRO A 166 -11.38 17.66 -13.55
N VAL A 167 -10.09 17.40 -13.86
CA VAL A 167 -9.05 18.45 -13.89
C VAL A 167 -8.57 18.67 -15.31
N THR A 168 -8.27 19.92 -15.64
CA THR A 168 -7.87 20.33 -16.98
C THR A 168 -6.57 21.13 -16.93
N THR A 169 -5.82 21.09 -18.03
CA THR A 169 -4.68 21.99 -18.21
C THR A 169 -4.90 22.85 -19.44
N LYS A 170 -4.61 24.12 -19.34
CA LYS A 170 -4.70 25.06 -20.46
C LYS A 170 -3.43 25.03 -21.31
N ASN A 171 -2.28 25.02 -20.65
CA ASN A 171 -0.98 25.18 -21.31
C ASN A 171 -0.18 23.86 -21.37
N GLY A 172 -0.74 22.78 -20.81
CA GLY A 172 -0.03 21.54 -20.56
C GLY A 172 0.63 21.54 -19.20
N CYS A 173 0.89 20.33 -18.64
CA CYS A 173 1.59 20.23 -17.38
C CYS A 173 2.43 18.97 -17.29
N LEU A 174 3.37 19.00 -16.36
CA LEU A 174 4.09 17.85 -15.83
C LEU A 174 3.87 17.81 -14.31
N VAL A 175 3.38 16.69 -13.80
CA VAL A 175 3.06 16.55 -12.39
C VAL A 175 3.61 15.22 -11.85
N LEU A 176 4.16 15.26 -10.63
CA LEU A 176 4.48 14.08 -9.85
C LEU A 176 3.30 13.74 -8.96
N ILE A 177 2.80 12.52 -9.07
CA ILE A 177 1.65 12.05 -8.28
C ILE A 177 2.06 10.80 -7.50
N LEU A 178 1.74 10.79 -6.20
CA LEU A 178 1.71 9.58 -5.39
C LEU A 178 0.24 9.27 -5.15
N HIS A 179 -0.20 8.10 -5.56
CA HIS A 179 -1.60 7.69 -5.50
C HIS A 179 -1.70 6.19 -5.20
N HIS A 180 -2.92 5.69 -4.98
CA HIS A 180 -3.12 4.28 -4.64
C HIS A 180 -3.65 3.47 -5.83
N GLU A 181 -3.25 2.20 -5.98
CA GLU A 181 -3.67 1.33 -7.10
C GLU A 181 -5.18 1.09 -7.17
N GLN A 182 -5.89 1.25 -6.04
CA GLN A 182 -7.34 1.06 -5.94
C GLN A 182 -8.14 2.34 -6.18
N ASP A 183 -7.50 3.44 -6.61
CA ASP A 183 -8.20 4.64 -7.02
C ASP A 183 -9.14 4.32 -8.18
N ARG A 184 -10.35 4.87 -8.14
CA ARG A 184 -11.42 4.51 -9.07
C ARG A 184 -11.83 5.68 -9.92
N LEU A 185 -11.69 5.50 -11.23
CA LEU A 185 -12.28 6.44 -12.20
C LEU A 185 -13.80 6.31 -12.18
N TYR A 186 -14.49 7.45 -12.18
CA TYR A 186 -15.92 7.44 -12.45
C TYR A 186 -16.14 7.18 -13.95
N ALA A 187 -16.90 6.13 -14.25
CA ALA A 187 -17.37 5.92 -15.61
C ALA A 187 -18.21 7.15 -16.03
N ASN A 188 -17.81 7.78 -17.11
CA ASN A 188 -18.35 9.00 -17.70
C ASN A 188 -19.74 9.42 -17.21
N ALA A 189 -19.80 10.55 -16.49
CA ALA A 189 -21.01 11.32 -16.37
C ALA A 189 -21.14 12.23 -17.60
#